data_130fc96e6a88dd11d2524ba15d701201
#
_entry.id   130fc96e6a88dd11d2524ba15d701201
#
_cell.length_a   1.000
_cell.length_b   1.000
_cell.length_c   1.000
_cell.angle_alpha   90.00
_cell.angle_beta   90.00
_cell.angle_gamma   90.00
#
_symmetry.space_group_name_H-M   'P 1'
#
loop_
_entity.id
_entity.type
_entity.pdbx_description
1 polymer ?
#
loop_
_entity_poly.entity_id
_entity_poly.type
_entity_poly.pdbx_seq_one_letter_code
_entity_poly.pdbx_strand_id
1 'polypeptide(L)'
;IKSVLDAVKKHAKHIIVVDDGSKDGTADIVRKCKGVTLLQHKRNLGKGSAVRSGCDFAVKQGANILVLMDSDGQHDARNIPRFIKTMKDVDVVFGYRTERSQMPLLYKFGNWFLTMYTFLLFGSRIKDTQGGFRSMTSDAYKKIRWHATRYEMETEMIAHAAEHKLKYRQIPIKTIYHDAYKGTSVSDGFKICWHMLKWRLGL
;
A
#
# COMPACT_ATOMS: atom_id res chain seq x y z
N ILE A 1 15.25 6.77 -4.18
CA ILE A 1 14.16 7.69 -3.82
C ILE A 1 14.04 8.88 -4.78
N LYS A 2 15.13 9.55 -5.16
CA LYS A 2 15.06 10.75 -6.01
C LYS A 2 14.37 10.49 -7.35
N SER A 3 14.74 9.45 -8.08
CA SER A 3 14.14 9.08 -9.37
C SER A 3 12.63 8.80 -9.26
N VAL A 4 12.20 8.17 -8.16
CA VAL A 4 10.78 7.93 -7.89
C VAL A 4 10.05 9.25 -7.67
N LEU A 5 10.61 10.18 -6.88
CA LEU A 5 10.01 11.50 -6.65
C LEU A 5 9.91 12.32 -7.93
N ASP A 6 10.94 12.30 -8.78
CA ASP A 6 10.93 13.02 -10.06
C ASP A 6 9.86 12.45 -11.02
N ALA A 7 9.59 11.14 -10.97
CA ALA A 7 8.49 10.53 -11.70
C ALA A 7 7.11 10.90 -11.13
N VAL A 8 6.94 10.83 -9.80
CA VAL A 8 5.67 11.14 -9.12
C VAL A 8 5.27 12.60 -9.30
N LYS A 9 6.21 13.54 -9.25
CA LYS A 9 5.97 14.98 -9.46
C LYS A 9 5.28 15.32 -10.77
N LYS A 10 5.44 14.49 -11.80
CA LYS A 10 4.76 14.67 -13.08
C LYS A 10 3.26 14.40 -13.02
N HIS A 11 2.78 13.72 -11.96
CA HIS A 11 1.43 13.20 -11.85
C HIS A 11 0.71 13.61 -10.57
N ALA A 12 1.43 14.13 -9.56
CA ALA A 12 0.86 14.54 -8.28
C ALA A 12 1.40 15.91 -7.85
N LYS A 13 0.50 16.78 -7.35
CA LYS A 13 0.86 18.12 -6.83
C LYS A 13 1.25 18.08 -5.34
N HIS A 14 0.60 17.23 -4.57
CA HIS A 14 0.84 17.09 -3.14
C HIS A 14 1.48 15.72 -2.89
N ILE A 15 2.72 15.73 -2.45
CA ILE A 15 3.50 14.51 -2.22
C ILE A 15 3.96 14.51 -0.77
N ILE A 16 3.65 13.43 -0.07
CA ILE A 16 4.09 13.18 1.30
C ILE A 16 5.00 11.97 1.27
N VAL A 17 6.20 12.13 1.76
CA VAL A 17 7.14 11.02 2.01
C VAL A 17 7.22 10.82 3.51
N VAL A 18 7.06 9.58 3.94
CA VAL A 18 7.31 9.19 5.32
C VAL A 18 8.61 8.39 5.36
N ASP A 19 9.61 8.96 5.98
CA ASP A 19 10.88 8.28 6.26
C ASP A 19 10.78 7.56 7.60
N ASP A 20 10.76 6.25 7.55
CA ASP A 20 10.59 5.40 8.74
C ASP A 20 11.92 5.12 9.45
N GLY A 21 12.68 6.18 9.71
CA GLY A 21 13.94 6.12 10.46
C GLY A 21 15.12 5.59 9.64
N SER A 22 15.23 5.97 8.37
CA SER A 22 16.35 5.60 7.49
C SER A 22 17.68 6.16 8.02
N LYS A 23 18.78 5.39 7.78
CA LYS A 23 20.15 5.77 8.17
C LYS A 23 21.07 6.02 6.96
N ASP A 24 20.52 5.99 5.75
CA ASP A 24 21.25 6.03 4.47
C ASP A 24 21.18 7.38 3.75
N GLY A 25 20.81 8.46 4.46
CA GLY A 25 20.69 9.80 3.87
C GLY A 25 19.40 10.02 3.06
N THR A 26 18.44 9.08 3.06
CA THR A 26 17.15 9.22 2.36
C THR A 26 16.43 10.51 2.76
N ALA A 27 16.34 10.82 4.07
CA ALA A 27 15.70 12.04 4.56
C ALA A 27 16.31 13.31 3.99
N ASP A 28 17.63 13.36 3.86
CA ASP A 28 18.35 14.55 3.34
C ASP A 28 18.10 14.77 1.85
N ILE A 29 17.98 13.67 1.11
CA ILE A 29 17.59 13.73 -0.31
C ILE A 29 16.19 14.30 -0.44
N VAL A 30 15.23 13.79 0.36
CA VAL A 30 13.82 14.22 0.31
C VAL A 30 13.69 15.69 0.72
N ARG A 31 14.40 16.17 1.77
CA ARG A 31 14.39 17.58 2.20
C ARG A 31 14.80 18.55 1.09
N LYS A 32 15.70 18.12 0.21
CA LYS A 32 16.15 18.91 -0.96
C LYS A 32 15.15 18.91 -2.11
N CYS A 33 14.11 18.06 -2.05
CA CYS A 33 13.11 17.94 -3.10
C CYS A 33 11.99 18.98 -2.90
N LYS A 34 12.00 20.09 -3.67
CA LYS A 34 10.93 21.10 -3.66
C LYS A 34 9.55 20.47 -3.91
N GLY A 35 8.51 20.92 -3.21
CA GLY A 35 7.13 20.46 -3.37
C GLY A 35 6.85 19.07 -2.76
N VAL A 36 7.71 18.58 -1.87
CA VAL A 36 7.54 17.32 -1.15
C VAL A 36 7.50 17.61 0.34
N THR A 37 6.49 17.08 1.02
CA THR A 37 6.43 17.12 2.50
C THR A 37 7.10 15.87 3.04
N LEU A 38 8.09 16.03 3.92
CA LEU A 38 8.75 14.95 4.62
C LEU A 38 8.18 14.81 6.03
N LEU A 39 7.69 13.64 6.36
CA LEU A 39 7.46 13.19 7.73
C LEU A 39 8.57 12.21 8.09
N GLN A 40 9.17 12.36 9.28
CA GLN A 40 10.28 11.52 9.70
C GLN A 40 10.01 10.89 11.05
N HIS A 41 10.06 9.56 11.12
CA HIS A 41 10.02 8.82 12.37
C HIS A 41 11.41 8.80 13.01
N LYS A 42 11.48 8.92 14.33
CA LYS A 42 12.74 8.85 15.08
C LYS A 42 13.42 7.48 14.99
N ARG A 43 12.65 6.42 14.71
CA ARG A 43 13.10 5.04 14.56
C ARG A 43 12.16 4.29 13.62
N ASN A 44 12.59 3.15 13.12
CA ASN A 44 11.74 2.27 12.31
C ASN A 44 10.54 1.76 13.14
N LEU A 45 9.33 2.14 12.72
CA LEU A 45 8.05 1.72 13.30
C LEU A 45 7.32 0.72 12.40
N GLY A 46 7.84 0.46 11.21
CA GLY A 46 7.32 -0.44 10.20
C GLY A 46 6.44 0.23 9.14
N LYS A 47 6.38 -0.42 7.97
CA LYS A 47 5.68 0.09 6.78
C LYS A 47 4.25 0.54 7.09
N GLY A 48 3.47 -0.28 7.81
CA GLY A 48 2.09 0.03 8.17
C GLY A 48 1.97 1.32 8.97
N SER A 49 2.88 1.55 9.94
CA SER A 49 2.93 2.79 10.71
C SER A 49 3.30 3.98 9.85
N ALA A 50 4.27 3.83 8.95
CA ALA A 50 4.70 4.91 8.06
C ALA A 50 3.57 5.34 7.12
N VAL A 51 2.93 4.40 6.45
CA VAL A 51 1.81 4.70 5.55
C VAL A 51 0.65 5.34 6.31
N ARG A 52 0.32 4.85 7.51
CA ARG A 52 -0.72 5.45 8.36
C ARG A 52 -0.38 6.89 8.74
N SER A 53 0.85 7.18 9.14
CA SER A 53 1.29 8.55 9.47
C SER A 53 1.13 9.49 8.27
N GLY A 54 1.47 9.03 7.07
CA GLY A 54 1.28 9.79 5.84
C GLY A 54 -0.19 10.06 5.52
N CYS A 55 -1.04 9.05 5.65
CA CYS A 55 -2.48 9.16 5.43
C CYS A 55 -3.15 10.08 6.46
N ASP A 56 -2.86 9.90 7.75
CA ASP A 56 -3.38 10.76 8.82
C ASP A 56 -3.02 12.23 8.58
N PHE A 57 -1.77 12.50 8.20
CA PHE A 57 -1.32 13.83 7.84
C PHE A 57 -2.07 14.37 6.61
N ALA A 58 -2.19 13.60 5.54
CA ALA A 58 -2.87 14.02 4.32
C ALA A 58 -4.34 14.38 4.57
N VAL A 59 -5.06 13.53 5.33
CA VAL A 59 -6.46 13.79 5.71
C VAL A 59 -6.57 15.06 6.55
N LYS A 60 -5.66 15.29 7.50
CA LYS A 60 -5.61 16.52 8.30
C LYS A 60 -5.36 17.77 7.44
N GLN A 61 -4.66 17.64 6.30
CA GLN A 61 -4.46 18.70 5.32
C GLN A 61 -5.62 18.84 4.32
N GLY A 62 -6.72 18.10 4.51
CA GLY A 62 -7.92 18.21 3.67
C GLY A 62 -7.85 17.41 2.35
N ALA A 63 -6.97 16.42 2.25
CA ALA A 63 -6.95 15.56 1.08
C ALA A 63 -8.27 14.78 0.94
N ASN A 64 -8.85 14.76 -0.26
CA ASN A 64 -10.06 13.98 -0.57
C ASN A 64 -9.74 12.57 -1.07
N ILE A 65 -8.63 12.41 -1.76
CA ILE A 65 -8.15 11.14 -2.33
C ILE A 65 -6.71 10.93 -1.90
N LEU A 66 -6.43 9.73 -1.41
CA LEU A 66 -5.11 9.25 -1.05
C LEU A 66 -4.64 8.26 -2.10
N VAL A 67 -3.40 8.39 -2.57
CA VAL A 67 -2.74 7.40 -3.44
C VAL A 67 -1.51 6.89 -2.71
N LEU A 68 -1.48 5.60 -2.43
CA LEU A 68 -0.37 4.92 -1.74
C LEU A 68 0.55 4.28 -2.76
N MET A 69 1.85 4.50 -2.59
CA MET A 69 2.88 4.00 -3.49
C MET A 69 4.17 3.72 -2.71
N ASP A 70 4.78 2.57 -2.96
CA ASP A 70 6.09 2.25 -2.39
C ASP A 70 7.21 3.04 -3.10
N SER A 71 8.27 3.35 -2.37
CA SER A 71 9.37 4.19 -2.87
C SER A 71 10.57 3.40 -3.40
N ASP A 72 10.44 2.08 -3.54
CA ASP A 72 11.48 1.17 -4.01
C ASP A 72 11.68 1.14 -5.54
N GLY A 73 10.86 1.89 -6.27
CA GLY A 73 10.90 1.97 -7.73
C GLY A 73 10.13 0.85 -8.45
N GLN A 74 9.51 -0.08 -7.73
CA GLN A 74 8.73 -1.16 -8.36
C GLN A 74 7.37 -0.68 -8.91
N HIS A 75 6.88 0.45 -8.45
CA HIS A 75 5.62 1.03 -8.90
C HIS A 75 5.83 2.12 -9.95
N ASP A 76 5.14 2.00 -11.09
CA ASP A 76 5.18 2.99 -12.16
C ASP A 76 4.24 4.15 -11.84
N ALA A 77 4.81 5.34 -11.59
CA ALA A 77 4.07 6.56 -11.26
C ALA A 77 3.07 6.98 -12.36
N ARG A 78 3.24 6.54 -13.61
CA ARG A 78 2.30 6.79 -14.72
C ARG A 78 0.92 6.20 -14.47
N ASN A 79 0.77 5.29 -13.52
CA ASN A 79 -0.53 4.76 -13.12
C ASN A 79 -1.32 5.70 -12.19
N ILE A 80 -0.69 6.70 -11.54
CA ILE A 80 -1.37 7.62 -10.60
C ILE A 80 -2.64 8.25 -11.20
N PRO A 81 -2.62 8.84 -12.42
CA PRO A 81 -3.84 9.42 -13.01
C PRO A 81 -4.96 8.39 -13.21
N ARG A 82 -4.60 7.14 -13.54
CA ARG A 82 -5.57 6.05 -13.70
C ARG A 82 -6.22 5.67 -12.36
N PHE A 83 -5.44 5.60 -11.28
CA PHE A 83 -5.97 5.37 -9.94
C PHE A 83 -6.96 6.48 -9.55
N ILE A 84 -6.59 7.75 -9.72
CA ILE A 84 -7.45 8.91 -9.40
C ILE A 84 -8.73 8.89 -10.25
N LYS A 85 -8.62 8.65 -11.55
CA LYS A 85 -9.78 8.58 -12.47
C LYS A 85 -10.76 7.48 -12.06
N THR A 86 -10.24 6.34 -11.59
CA THR A 86 -11.07 5.20 -11.18
C THR A 86 -11.82 5.44 -9.87
N MET A 87 -11.38 6.42 -9.05
CA MET A 87 -12.02 6.76 -7.77
C MET A 87 -13.40 7.44 -7.89
N LYS A 88 -13.87 7.79 -9.09
CA LYS A 88 -15.15 8.54 -9.26
C LYS A 88 -16.36 7.87 -8.62
N ASP A 89 -16.43 6.52 -8.69
CA ASP A 89 -17.62 5.75 -8.31
C ASP A 89 -17.33 4.69 -7.24
N VAL A 90 -16.14 4.71 -6.63
CA VAL A 90 -15.71 3.70 -5.66
C VAL A 90 -14.96 4.35 -4.50
N ASP A 91 -14.94 3.64 -3.38
CA ASP A 91 -14.28 4.05 -2.14
C ASP A 91 -12.80 3.71 -2.13
N VAL A 92 -12.42 2.59 -2.80
CA VAL A 92 -11.05 2.06 -2.83
C VAL A 92 -10.72 1.50 -4.21
N VAL A 93 -9.47 1.70 -4.65
CA VAL A 93 -8.92 1.03 -5.84
C VAL A 93 -7.68 0.24 -5.44
N PHE A 94 -7.67 -1.05 -5.78
CA PHE A 94 -6.53 -1.94 -5.55
C PHE A 94 -5.79 -2.18 -6.87
N GLY A 95 -4.48 -1.94 -6.89
CA GLY A 95 -3.61 -2.38 -7.97
C GLY A 95 -3.29 -3.87 -7.82
N TYR A 96 -3.34 -4.65 -8.91
CA TYR A 96 -2.88 -6.04 -8.90
C TYR A 96 -1.81 -6.27 -9.96
N ARG A 97 -0.79 -7.03 -9.61
CA ARG A 97 0.35 -7.35 -10.49
C ARG A 97 -0.06 -8.30 -11.59
N THR A 98 0.16 -7.92 -12.84
CA THR A 98 -0.11 -8.78 -14.01
C THR A 98 1.07 -9.65 -14.38
N GLU A 99 2.29 -9.15 -14.21
CA GLU A 99 3.51 -9.87 -14.53
C GLU A 99 4.12 -10.44 -13.25
N ARG A 100 4.04 -11.76 -13.12
CA ARG A 100 4.60 -12.52 -11.99
C ARG A 100 5.68 -13.50 -12.44
N SER A 101 6.17 -13.37 -13.67
CA SER A 101 7.16 -14.31 -14.26
C SER A 101 8.43 -14.38 -13.43
N GLN A 102 8.92 -13.23 -12.96
CA GLN A 102 10.15 -13.14 -12.16
C GLN A 102 9.96 -13.47 -10.67
N MET A 103 8.72 -13.71 -10.24
CA MET A 103 8.45 -14.08 -8.86
C MET A 103 8.79 -15.56 -8.63
N PRO A 104 9.62 -15.92 -7.63
CA PRO A 104 9.89 -17.32 -7.28
C PRO A 104 8.60 -18.08 -6.95
N LEU A 105 8.55 -19.39 -7.27
CA LEU A 105 7.36 -20.24 -7.12
C LEU A 105 6.80 -20.22 -5.70
N LEU A 106 7.65 -20.24 -4.68
CA LEU A 106 7.26 -20.19 -3.28
C LEU A 106 6.44 -18.92 -2.96
N TYR A 107 6.88 -17.77 -3.48
CA TYR A 107 6.15 -16.49 -3.28
C TYR A 107 4.87 -16.42 -4.11
N LYS A 108 4.84 -17.04 -5.30
CA LYS A 108 3.59 -17.17 -6.08
C LYS A 108 2.55 -17.98 -5.30
N PHE A 109 2.96 -19.10 -4.75
CA PHE A 109 2.09 -19.96 -3.94
C PHE A 109 1.63 -19.23 -2.67
N GLY A 110 2.54 -18.60 -1.91
CA GLY A 110 2.20 -17.84 -0.71
C GLY A 110 1.20 -16.71 -0.99
N ASN A 111 1.40 -15.98 -2.09
CA ASN A 111 0.49 -14.89 -2.48
C ASN A 111 -0.89 -15.43 -2.92
N TRP A 112 -0.92 -16.54 -3.64
CA TRP A 112 -2.16 -17.22 -4.00
C TRP A 112 -2.90 -17.72 -2.74
N PHE A 113 -2.18 -18.35 -1.83
CA PHE A 113 -2.73 -18.85 -0.56
C PHE A 113 -3.34 -17.71 0.27
N LEU A 114 -2.60 -16.61 0.48
CA LEU A 114 -3.10 -15.44 1.21
C LEU A 114 -4.34 -14.84 0.53
N THR A 115 -4.36 -14.79 -0.79
CA THR A 115 -5.52 -14.29 -1.55
C THR A 115 -6.75 -15.20 -1.35
N MET A 116 -6.56 -16.52 -1.43
CA MET A 116 -7.63 -17.49 -1.19
C MET A 116 -8.12 -17.43 0.25
N TYR A 117 -7.21 -17.36 1.21
CA TYR A 117 -7.55 -17.28 2.63
C TYR A 117 -8.31 -15.98 2.97
N THR A 118 -7.91 -14.86 2.37
CA THR A 118 -8.66 -13.59 2.47
C THR A 118 -10.07 -13.72 1.91
N PHE A 119 -10.23 -14.38 0.76
CA PHE A 119 -11.55 -14.63 0.19
C PHE A 119 -12.43 -15.50 1.11
N LEU A 120 -11.88 -16.57 1.68
CA LEU A 120 -12.63 -17.45 2.58
C LEU A 120 -13.09 -16.73 3.85
N LEU A 121 -12.25 -15.88 4.44
CA LEU A 121 -12.55 -15.20 5.68
C LEU A 121 -13.46 -13.99 5.51
N PHE A 122 -13.26 -13.20 4.45
CA PHE A 122 -13.90 -11.88 4.29
C PHE A 122 -14.78 -11.75 3.05
N GLY A 123 -14.85 -12.78 2.20
CA GLY A 123 -15.64 -12.74 0.95
C GLY A 123 -15.08 -11.80 -0.12
N SER A 124 -13.89 -11.23 0.08
CA SER A 124 -13.29 -10.23 -0.81
C SER A 124 -12.61 -10.87 -2.02
N ARG A 125 -13.12 -10.59 -3.22
CA ARG A 125 -12.54 -11.11 -4.49
C ARG A 125 -11.37 -10.24 -4.97
N ILE A 126 -10.35 -10.06 -4.16
CA ILE A 126 -9.14 -9.31 -4.49
C ILE A 126 -8.14 -10.25 -5.17
N LYS A 127 -7.57 -9.83 -6.31
CA LYS A 127 -6.61 -10.62 -7.11
C LYS A 127 -5.19 -10.63 -6.53
N ASP A 128 -4.83 -9.59 -5.78
CA ASP A 128 -3.49 -9.41 -5.19
C ASP A 128 -3.61 -8.68 -3.85
N THR A 129 -3.61 -9.44 -2.77
CA THR A 129 -3.78 -8.89 -1.42
C THR A 129 -2.54 -8.16 -0.91
N GLN A 130 -1.38 -8.45 -1.48
CA GLN A 130 -0.09 -7.89 -1.08
C GLN A 130 0.39 -6.75 -2.00
N GLY A 131 -0.49 -6.24 -2.87
CA GLY A 131 -0.18 -5.09 -3.72
C GLY A 131 -0.19 -3.78 -2.93
N GLY A 132 0.94 -3.06 -2.87
CA GLY A 132 1.06 -1.80 -2.12
C GLY A 132 0.50 -0.57 -2.86
N PHE A 133 0.30 -0.65 -4.19
CA PHE A 133 -0.23 0.47 -4.96
C PHE A 133 -1.75 0.51 -4.87
N ARG A 134 -2.27 1.49 -4.15
CA ARG A 134 -3.70 1.62 -3.84
C ARG A 134 -4.13 3.08 -3.87
N SER A 135 -5.41 3.33 -4.08
CA SER A 135 -6.00 4.63 -3.77
C SER A 135 -7.30 4.46 -3.01
N MET A 136 -7.66 5.48 -2.23
CA MET A 136 -8.90 5.50 -1.46
C MET A 136 -9.36 6.94 -1.22
N THR A 137 -10.65 7.10 -0.96
CA THR A 137 -11.17 8.37 -0.44
C THR A 137 -10.75 8.55 1.00
N SER A 138 -10.69 9.80 1.47
CA SER A 138 -10.43 10.09 2.88
C SER A 138 -11.48 9.51 3.82
N ASP A 139 -12.73 9.42 3.38
CA ASP A 139 -13.79 8.81 4.18
C ASP A 139 -13.67 7.28 4.23
N ALA A 140 -13.25 6.64 3.14
CA ALA A 140 -12.89 5.24 3.16
C ALA A 140 -11.71 4.99 4.10
N TYR A 141 -10.66 5.82 4.03
CA TYR A 141 -9.50 5.71 4.93
C TYR A 141 -9.91 5.75 6.40
N LYS A 142 -10.78 6.67 6.81
CA LYS A 142 -11.28 6.75 8.19
C LYS A 142 -11.95 5.45 8.64
N LYS A 143 -12.66 4.76 7.75
CA LYS A 143 -13.32 3.47 8.03
C LYS A 143 -12.35 2.29 8.07
N ILE A 144 -11.36 2.28 7.18
CA ILE A 144 -10.41 1.16 7.05
C ILE A 144 -9.06 1.43 7.73
N ARG A 145 -8.95 2.47 8.52
CA ARG A 145 -7.71 2.84 9.21
C ARG A 145 -7.19 1.67 10.03
N TRP A 146 -6.06 1.11 9.62
CA TRP A 146 -5.45 -0.11 10.15
C TRP A 146 -4.64 0.14 11.42
N HIS A 147 -4.40 -0.92 12.18
CA HIS A 147 -3.57 -0.94 13.38
C HIS A 147 -2.22 -1.61 13.14
N ALA A 148 -2.14 -2.53 12.19
CA ALA A 148 -0.93 -3.23 11.82
C ALA A 148 0.23 -2.27 11.54
N THR A 149 1.41 -2.61 12.04
CA THR A 149 2.59 -1.76 11.91
C THR A 149 3.47 -2.14 10.72
N ARG A 150 3.33 -3.36 10.20
CA ARG A 150 4.16 -3.93 9.12
C ARG A 150 3.32 -4.30 7.90
N TYR A 151 3.68 -5.40 7.25
CA TYR A 151 3.06 -5.86 5.98
C TYR A 151 1.62 -6.38 6.15
N GLU A 152 1.20 -6.70 7.36
CA GLU A 152 -0.18 -7.13 7.65
C GLU A 152 -1.20 -6.04 7.26
N MET A 153 -0.78 -4.78 7.20
CA MET A 153 -1.64 -3.64 6.87
C MET A 153 -2.36 -3.80 5.52
N GLU A 154 -1.68 -4.39 4.52
CA GLU A 154 -2.28 -4.58 3.19
C GLU A 154 -3.52 -5.47 3.26
N THR A 155 -3.48 -6.48 4.11
CA THR A 155 -4.59 -7.43 4.31
C THR A 155 -5.63 -6.88 5.26
N GLU A 156 -5.22 -6.17 6.33
CA GLU A 156 -6.13 -5.50 7.27
C GLU A 156 -7.01 -4.47 6.54
N MET A 157 -6.45 -3.68 5.64
CA MET A 157 -7.22 -2.76 4.79
C MET A 157 -8.31 -3.48 4.00
N ILE A 158 -8.05 -4.68 3.48
CA ILE A 158 -9.02 -5.46 2.71
C ILE A 158 -10.10 -6.02 3.65
N ALA A 159 -9.72 -6.51 4.82
CA ALA A 159 -10.65 -7.00 5.83
C ALA A 159 -11.63 -5.91 6.25
N HIS A 160 -11.14 -4.73 6.63
CA HIS A 160 -11.98 -3.59 6.98
C HIS A 160 -12.82 -3.08 5.80
N ALA A 161 -12.26 -3.07 4.59
CA ALA A 161 -13.03 -2.68 3.39
C ALA A 161 -14.23 -3.63 3.17
N ALA A 162 -14.07 -4.93 3.42
CA ALA A 162 -15.14 -5.91 3.33
C ALA A 162 -16.16 -5.72 4.46
N GLU A 163 -15.72 -5.55 5.70
CA GLU A 163 -16.55 -5.32 6.88
C GLU A 163 -17.45 -4.10 6.69
N HIS A 164 -16.88 -2.99 6.21
CA HIS A 164 -17.63 -1.76 5.92
C HIS A 164 -18.34 -1.76 4.58
N LYS A 165 -18.34 -2.87 3.83
CA LYS A 165 -18.99 -3.04 2.52
C LYS A 165 -18.60 -1.93 1.53
N LEU A 166 -17.34 -1.50 1.55
CA LEU A 166 -16.86 -0.44 0.67
C LEU A 166 -16.86 -0.88 -0.79
N LYS A 167 -17.25 0.03 -1.67
CA LYS A 167 -17.18 -0.19 -3.11
C LYS A 167 -15.73 -0.14 -3.56
N TYR A 168 -15.27 -1.15 -4.30
CA TYR A 168 -13.91 -1.17 -4.80
C TYR A 168 -13.81 -1.56 -6.27
N ARG A 169 -12.72 -1.14 -6.90
CA ARG A 169 -12.27 -1.62 -8.20
C ARG A 169 -10.84 -2.13 -8.12
N GLN A 170 -10.48 -2.94 -9.11
CA GLN A 170 -9.12 -3.45 -9.25
C GLN A 170 -8.57 -3.07 -10.62
N ILE A 171 -7.35 -2.57 -10.67
CA ILE A 171 -6.69 -2.23 -11.92
C ILE A 171 -5.37 -2.98 -12.08
N PRO A 172 -5.09 -3.50 -13.29
CA PRO A 172 -3.82 -4.16 -13.55
C PRO A 172 -2.69 -3.14 -13.53
N ILE A 173 -1.59 -3.48 -12.86
CA ILE A 173 -0.34 -2.73 -12.85
C ILE A 173 0.81 -3.63 -13.29
N LYS A 174 1.75 -3.06 -14.01
CA LYS A 174 3.05 -3.69 -14.26
C LYS A 174 3.98 -3.39 -13.10
N THR A 175 4.68 -4.40 -12.63
CA THR A 175 5.73 -4.23 -11.61
C THR A 175 7.08 -4.13 -12.32
N ILE A 176 7.87 -3.13 -11.94
CA ILE A 176 9.24 -2.97 -12.39
C ILE A 176 10.12 -3.77 -11.42
N TYR A 177 10.66 -4.89 -11.88
CA TYR A 177 11.58 -5.68 -11.09
C TYR A 177 13.00 -5.12 -11.29
N HIS A 178 13.56 -4.55 -10.23
CA HIS A 178 14.99 -4.32 -10.10
C HIS A 178 15.58 -5.55 -9.40
N ASP A 179 16.79 -5.91 -9.59
CA ASP A 179 17.54 -7.04 -8.97
C ASP A 179 16.77 -7.89 -7.91
N ALA A 180 17.26 -8.63 -7.05
CA ALA A 180 16.61 -9.64 -6.21
C ALA A 180 15.16 -9.32 -5.74
N TYR A 181 14.24 -10.27 -5.93
CA TYR A 181 12.84 -10.17 -5.48
C TYR A 181 12.75 -9.83 -3.98
N LYS A 182 12.16 -8.69 -3.66
CA LYS A 182 11.84 -8.27 -2.30
C LYS A 182 10.34 -8.42 -2.08
N GLY A 183 9.92 -9.40 -1.31
CA GLY A 183 8.52 -9.67 -0.99
C GLY A 183 8.33 -10.07 0.46
N THR A 184 7.08 -10.29 0.86
CA THR A 184 6.68 -10.77 2.18
C THR A 184 7.34 -12.12 2.45
N SER A 185 8.07 -12.27 3.54
CA SER A 185 8.70 -13.54 3.91
C SER A 185 7.67 -14.61 4.29
N VAL A 186 8.07 -15.89 4.31
CA VAL A 186 7.19 -16.99 4.75
C VAL A 186 6.71 -16.77 6.19
N SER A 187 7.60 -16.30 7.07
CA SER A 187 7.27 -15.99 8.47
C SER A 187 6.25 -14.85 8.59
N ASP A 188 6.33 -13.84 7.70
CA ASP A 188 5.32 -12.78 7.65
C ASP A 188 3.97 -13.33 7.16
N GLY A 189 3.99 -14.27 6.21
CA GLY A 189 2.79 -14.96 5.73
C GLY A 189 2.01 -15.64 6.88
N PHE A 190 2.69 -16.37 7.75
CA PHE A 190 2.05 -16.98 8.93
C PHE A 190 1.47 -15.94 9.89
N LYS A 191 2.18 -14.85 10.15
CA LYS A 191 1.68 -13.75 10.98
C LYS A 191 0.43 -13.12 10.39
N ILE A 192 0.44 -12.87 9.08
CA ILE A 192 -0.73 -12.33 8.36
C ILE A 192 -1.93 -13.26 8.53
N CYS A 193 -1.78 -14.57 8.31
CA CYS A 193 -2.87 -15.53 8.48
C CYS A 193 -3.44 -15.52 9.92
N TRP A 194 -2.56 -15.47 10.93
CA TRP A 194 -2.97 -15.38 12.31
C TRP A 194 -3.76 -14.09 12.63
N HIS A 195 -3.28 -12.94 12.14
CA HIS A 195 -3.98 -11.68 12.30
C HIS A 195 -5.34 -11.69 11.59
N MET A 196 -5.41 -12.23 10.37
CA MET A 196 -6.67 -12.36 9.63
C MET A 196 -7.71 -13.16 10.39
N LEU A 197 -7.29 -14.27 11.01
CA LEU A 197 -8.19 -15.08 11.85
C LEU A 197 -8.68 -14.28 13.07
N LYS A 198 -7.79 -13.56 13.74
CA LYS A 198 -8.17 -12.69 14.86
C LYS A 198 -9.19 -11.63 14.44
N TRP A 199 -8.93 -10.90 13.35
CA TRP A 199 -9.89 -9.89 12.85
C TRP A 199 -11.25 -10.50 12.51
N ARG A 200 -11.27 -11.71 11.94
CA ARG A 200 -12.53 -12.43 11.66
C ARG A 200 -13.31 -12.79 12.91
N LEU A 201 -12.61 -13.07 14.02
CA LEU A 201 -13.20 -13.44 15.32
C LEU A 201 -13.47 -12.23 16.23
N GLY A 202 -13.10 -11.02 15.80
CA GLY A 202 -13.26 -9.80 16.61
C GLY A 202 -12.27 -9.70 17.78
N LEU A 203 -11.07 -10.35 17.67
CA LEU A 203 -10.03 -10.41 18.70
C LEU A 203 -8.88 -9.44 18.41
#